data_80288ff7c3de78b4147e8a79d313fd9f
#
_entry.id   80288ff7c3de78b4147e8a79d313fd9f
#
_cell.length_a   1.000
_cell.length_b   1.000
_cell.length_c   1.000
_cell.angle_alpha   90.00
_cell.angle_beta   90.00
_cell.angle_gamma   90.00
#
_symmetry.space_group_name_H-M   'P 1'
#
loop_
_entity.id
_entity.type
_entity.pdbx_description
1 polymer ?
#
loop_
_entity_poly.entity_id
_entity_poly.type
_entity_poly.pdbx_seq_one_letter_code
_entity_poly.pdbx_strand_id
1 'polypeptide(L)'
;MFLKGLIVFFVIMCYTNIKYAQRIKNMIIWLLTGLWVLLGCAEVAHLITIMTSRSLQTYTFLCGVLCLAGLVVYTGIFLLGHLSYKKDKTSVTKAFYSPVCWLFVVLAGVTIYRLFRGYVPDLQDAVYEIVVGNLESGSLMTEHPFLGGTMETMMPMRFQILGLSSLYSALITISQQSQYMIMCKIVPLGVWLFSLLNYWLFADAIFGEDNHKKWLFVSFVAFIYLITGNSEGLPGYRLFLAGFSGETIRGLVLMPYTFYVCWQRKWLLAIIAIFVEACLVWTTYGIGYCALVTLCIFGVQLLFDRRAKHAA
;
A
#
# COMPACT_ATOMS: atom_id res chain seq x y z
N MET A 1 -7.64 20.65 7.01
CA MET A 1 -6.41 21.41 6.74
C MET A 1 -5.19 20.48 6.58
N PHE A 2 -4.99 19.52 7.46
CA PHE A 2 -3.88 18.56 7.47
C PHE A 2 -3.79 17.71 6.19
N LEU A 3 -4.88 17.08 5.72
CA LEU A 3 -4.91 16.27 4.50
C LEU A 3 -4.55 17.10 3.26
N LYS A 4 -5.00 18.36 3.18
CA LYS A 4 -4.62 19.28 2.10
C LYS A 4 -3.12 19.57 2.13
N GLY A 5 -2.53 19.75 3.32
CA GLY A 5 -1.09 19.92 3.51
C GLY A 5 -0.30 18.68 3.10
N LEU A 6 -0.77 17.49 3.45
CA LEU A 6 -0.15 16.22 3.08
C LEU A 6 -0.20 15.97 1.56
N ILE A 7 -1.32 16.27 0.92
CA ILE A 7 -1.48 16.20 -0.55
C ILE A 7 -0.56 17.21 -1.24
N VAL A 8 -0.53 18.45 -0.77
CA VAL A 8 0.35 19.51 -1.32
C VAL A 8 1.83 19.13 -1.14
N PHE A 9 2.22 18.63 0.04
CA PHE A 9 3.56 18.12 0.29
C PHE A 9 3.91 16.94 -0.64
N PHE A 10 2.99 15.99 -0.83
CA PHE A 10 3.17 14.86 -1.73
C PHE A 10 3.30 15.30 -3.19
N VAL A 11 2.49 16.29 -3.62
CA VAL A 11 2.55 16.86 -4.98
C VAL A 11 3.85 17.64 -5.20
N ILE A 12 4.31 18.43 -4.22
CA ILE A 12 5.60 19.15 -4.29
C ILE A 12 6.75 18.14 -4.35
N MET A 13 6.69 17.07 -3.55
CA MET A 13 7.69 16.02 -3.55
C MET A 13 7.72 15.25 -4.87
N CYS A 14 6.55 14.95 -5.46
CA CYS A 14 6.46 14.38 -6.79
C CYS A 14 7.03 15.32 -7.85
N TYR A 15 6.69 16.61 -7.80
CA TYR A 15 7.16 17.62 -8.75
C TYR A 15 8.67 17.84 -8.69
N THR A 16 9.27 17.93 -7.51
CA THR A 16 10.72 18.08 -7.35
C THR A 16 11.47 16.83 -7.82
N ASN A 17 10.90 15.62 -7.67
CA ASN A 17 11.49 14.38 -8.16
C ASN A 17 11.34 14.19 -9.66
N ILE A 18 10.27 14.68 -10.29
CA ILE A 18 10.08 14.64 -11.76
C ILE A 18 11.20 15.41 -12.49
N LYS A 19 11.73 16.49 -11.90
CA LYS A 19 12.81 17.28 -12.48
C LYS A 19 14.17 16.56 -12.52
N TYR A 20 14.30 15.42 -11.80
CA TYR A 20 15.54 14.61 -11.70
C TYR A 20 15.37 13.18 -12.20
N ALA A 21 14.86 13.05 -13.31
CA ALA A 21 14.28 11.92 -14.01
C ALA A 21 15.14 10.72 -14.39
N GLN A 22 16.27 10.52 -13.85
CA GLN A 22 16.97 9.24 -14.00
C GLN A 22 16.32 8.08 -13.20
N ARG A 23 15.12 8.29 -12.62
CA ARG A 23 14.80 7.57 -11.39
C ARG A 23 13.32 7.31 -11.15
N ILE A 24 12.54 7.11 -12.19
CA ILE A 24 11.16 6.60 -12.04
C ILE A 24 11.18 5.38 -11.09
N LYS A 25 12.09 4.44 -11.29
CA LYS A 25 12.28 3.28 -10.44
C LYS A 25 12.53 3.64 -8.97
N ASN A 26 13.49 4.53 -8.71
CA ASN A 26 13.80 4.94 -7.33
C ASN A 26 12.65 5.74 -6.71
N MET A 27 11.96 6.56 -7.50
CA MET A 27 10.78 7.28 -7.06
C MET A 27 9.63 6.33 -6.72
N ILE A 28 9.37 5.32 -7.51
CA ILE A 28 8.33 4.32 -7.22
C ILE A 28 8.66 3.54 -5.93
N ILE A 29 9.90 3.08 -5.78
CA ILE A 29 10.35 2.41 -4.55
C ILE A 29 10.18 3.35 -3.36
N TRP A 30 10.54 4.62 -3.52
CA TRP A 30 10.37 5.63 -2.47
C TRP A 30 8.89 5.83 -2.11
N LEU A 31 8.00 5.98 -3.09
CA LEU A 31 6.56 6.11 -2.86
C LEU A 31 5.98 4.90 -2.13
N LEU A 32 6.29 3.69 -2.59
CA LEU A 32 5.82 2.46 -1.97
C LEU A 32 6.38 2.29 -0.55
N THR A 33 7.67 2.54 -0.36
CA THR A 33 8.28 2.46 0.98
C THR A 33 7.69 3.53 1.90
N GLY A 34 7.46 4.75 1.40
CA GLY A 34 6.81 5.82 2.16
C GLY A 34 5.40 5.45 2.61
N LEU A 35 4.63 4.77 1.76
CA LEU A 35 3.32 4.23 2.15
C LEU A 35 3.44 3.25 3.32
N TRP A 36 4.42 2.33 3.27
CA TRP A 36 4.64 1.37 4.35
C TRP A 36 5.14 2.01 5.64
N VAL A 37 5.97 3.03 5.56
CA VAL A 37 6.38 3.82 6.72
C VAL A 37 5.18 4.52 7.36
N LEU A 38 4.30 5.11 6.55
CA LEU A 38 3.07 5.76 7.06
C LEU A 38 2.14 4.76 7.76
N LEU A 39 1.94 3.58 7.15
CA LEU A 39 1.14 2.52 7.77
C LEU A 39 1.79 2.01 9.06
N GLY A 40 3.11 1.86 9.10
CA GLY A 40 3.83 1.50 10.32
C GLY A 40 3.68 2.56 11.43
N CYS A 41 3.75 3.85 11.08
CA CYS A 41 3.49 4.94 12.04
C CYS A 41 2.05 4.94 12.55
N ALA A 42 1.08 4.67 11.67
CA ALA A 42 -0.33 4.56 12.04
C ALA A 42 -0.57 3.37 12.98
N GLU A 43 0.13 2.24 12.76
CA GLU A 43 0.07 1.07 13.64
C GLU A 43 0.64 1.36 15.02
N VAL A 44 1.81 2.00 15.11
CA VAL A 44 2.38 2.41 16.39
C VAL A 44 1.42 3.34 17.15
N ALA A 45 0.80 4.32 16.45
CA ALA A 45 -0.22 5.18 17.04
C ALA A 45 -1.41 4.39 17.56
N HIS A 46 -1.85 3.38 16.79
CA HIS A 46 -2.97 2.52 17.17
C HIS A 46 -2.66 1.74 18.45
N LEU A 47 -1.51 1.05 18.50
CA LEU A 47 -1.10 0.28 19.69
C LEU A 47 -1.00 1.15 20.94
N ILE A 48 -0.40 2.33 20.84
CA ILE A 48 -0.31 3.28 21.97
C ILE A 48 -1.71 3.70 22.41
N THR A 49 -2.61 4.03 21.48
CA THR A 49 -3.95 4.51 21.80
C THR A 49 -4.80 3.41 22.44
N ILE A 50 -4.76 2.18 21.94
CA ILE A 50 -5.47 1.03 22.52
C ILE A 50 -5.01 0.77 23.96
N MET A 51 -3.71 0.92 24.22
CA MET A 51 -3.16 0.69 25.58
C MET A 51 -3.44 1.83 26.56
N THR A 52 -3.77 3.03 26.08
CA THR A 52 -3.90 4.23 26.95
C THR A 52 -5.34 4.71 27.10
N SER A 53 -5.96 5.18 26.03
CA SER A 53 -7.21 5.94 26.11
C SER A 53 -8.36 5.37 25.28
N ARG A 54 -8.08 4.55 24.27
CA ARG A 54 -9.01 4.07 23.25
C ARG A 54 -9.81 5.17 22.53
N SER A 55 -9.45 6.45 22.68
CA SER A 55 -10.14 7.57 22.06
C SER A 55 -9.76 7.74 20.60
N LEU A 56 -10.75 7.82 19.69
CA LEU A 56 -10.54 8.08 18.28
C LEU A 56 -9.86 9.45 18.05
N GLN A 57 -10.19 10.46 18.86
CA GLN A 57 -9.58 11.79 18.77
C GLN A 57 -8.08 11.74 19.12
N THR A 58 -7.72 11.05 20.22
CA THR A 58 -6.32 10.85 20.62
C THR A 58 -5.53 10.11 19.54
N TYR A 59 -6.12 9.04 18.99
CA TYR A 59 -5.51 8.31 17.88
C TYR A 59 -5.28 9.20 16.66
N THR A 60 -6.28 9.95 16.23
CA THR A 60 -6.20 10.83 15.06
C THR A 60 -5.09 11.86 15.20
N PHE A 61 -4.95 12.45 16.39
CA PHE A 61 -3.86 13.38 16.69
C PHE A 61 -2.49 12.69 16.68
N LEU A 62 -2.34 11.59 17.41
CA LEU A 62 -1.08 10.85 17.52
C LEU A 62 -0.64 10.27 16.16
N CYS A 63 -1.56 9.69 15.40
CA CYS A 63 -1.32 9.22 14.05
C CYS A 63 -0.83 10.35 13.14
N GLY A 64 -1.47 11.51 13.21
CA GLY A 64 -1.04 12.70 12.46
C GLY A 64 0.38 13.13 12.79
N VAL A 65 0.73 13.19 14.06
CA VAL A 65 2.08 13.59 14.52
C VAL A 65 3.12 12.55 14.09
N LEU A 66 2.87 11.26 14.32
CA LEU A 66 3.82 10.19 13.97
C LEU A 66 4.00 10.04 12.45
N CYS A 67 2.91 10.17 11.69
CA CYS A 67 3.00 10.14 10.22
C CYS A 67 3.80 11.33 9.68
N LEU A 68 3.62 12.54 10.22
CA LEU A 68 4.44 13.70 9.85
C LEU A 68 5.91 13.51 10.20
N ALA A 69 6.20 13.09 11.41
CA ALA A 69 7.57 12.80 11.85
C ALA A 69 8.21 11.71 10.98
N GLY A 70 7.50 10.62 10.73
CA GLY A 70 7.96 9.53 9.86
C GLY A 70 8.25 10.00 8.44
N LEU A 71 7.38 10.83 7.84
CA LEU A 71 7.61 11.42 6.52
C LEU A 71 8.82 12.34 6.48
N VAL A 72 9.00 13.20 7.49
CA VAL A 72 10.15 14.12 7.57
C VAL A 72 11.44 13.33 7.66
N VAL A 73 11.52 12.34 8.56
CA VAL A 73 12.71 11.48 8.72
C VAL A 73 12.97 10.70 7.44
N TYR A 74 11.96 10.05 6.89
CA TYR A 74 12.08 9.26 5.68
C TYR A 74 12.53 10.08 4.47
N THR A 75 11.95 11.27 4.30
CA THR A 75 12.33 12.22 3.25
C THR A 75 13.75 12.75 3.46
N GLY A 76 14.13 13.04 4.70
CA GLY A 76 15.49 13.47 5.05
C GLY A 76 16.53 12.43 4.68
N ILE A 77 16.31 11.15 5.03
CA ILE A 77 17.19 10.03 4.65
C ILE A 77 17.28 9.88 3.13
N PHE A 78 16.15 10.00 2.43
CA PHE A 78 16.14 9.93 0.98
C PHE A 78 16.91 11.04 0.31
N LEU A 79 16.75 12.29 0.78
CA LEU A 79 17.47 13.47 0.26
C LEU A 79 18.98 13.37 0.51
N LEU A 80 19.39 12.97 1.72
CA LEU A 80 20.81 12.77 2.06
C LEU A 80 21.46 11.69 1.18
N GLY A 81 20.76 10.58 0.97
CA GLY A 81 21.23 9.53 0.05
C GLY A 81 21.31 10.00 -1.41
N HIS A 82 20.54 11.01 -1.78
CA HIS A 82 20.49 11.56 -3.14
C HIS A 82 21.58 12.59 -3.43
N LEU A 83 21.94 13.41 -2.45
CA LEU A 83 23.00 14.41 -2.59
C LEU A 83 24.37 13.78 -2.82
N SER A 84 24.56 12.52 -2.40
CA SER A 84 25.82 11.78 -2.55
C SER A 84 26.02 11.14 -3.92
N TYR A 85 25.06 11.21 -4.84
CA TYR A 85 25.11 10.49 -6.13
C TYR A 85 25.34 11.45 -7.31
N LYS A 86 26.42 11.20 -8.08
CA LYS A 86 26.77 11.97 -9.29
C LYS A 86 25.72 11.89 -10.40
N LYS A 87 25.50 13.02 -11.03
CA LYS A 87 24.56 13.33 -12.12
C LYS A 87 24.90 12.58 -13.42
N ASP A 88 24.14 11.59 -13.80
CA ASP A 88 24.08 11.12 -15.20
C ASP A 88 22.82 11.69 -15.88
N LYS A 89 23.04 12.36 -17.00
CA LYS A 89 21.99 13.02 -17.80
C LYS A 89 21.39 12.04 -18.80
N THR A 90 20.31 11.35 -18.46
CA THR A 90 19.48 10.65 -19.46
C THR A 90 18.07 11.24 -19.52
N SER A 91 17.55 11.43 -20.74
CA SER A 91 16.33 12.19 -21.00
C SER A 91 15.06 11.40 -20.66
N VAL A 92 14.26 11.95 -19.77
CA VAL A 92 12.94 11.43 -19.36
C VAL A 92 11.88 11.49 -20.45
N THR A 93 12.06 12.39 -21.39
CA THR A 93 11.07 12.70 -22.40
C THR A 93 10.73 11.52 -23.33
N LYS A 94 11.59 10.52 -23.47
CA LYS A 94 11.33 9.35 -24.32
C LYS A 94 10.45 8.26 -23.70
N ALA A 95 10.26 8.28 -22.38
CA ALA A 95 9.53 7.21 -21.67
C ALA A 95 8.01 7.21 -21.94
N PHE A 96 7.43 8.36 -22.24
CA PHE A 96 5.98 8.53 -22.39
C PHE A 96 5.45 8.49 -23.85
N TYR A 97 6.31 8.42 -24.85
CA TYR A 97 5.90 8.44 -26.26
C TYR A 97 5.67 7.07 -26.90
N SER A 98 5.19 6.09 -26.12
CA SER A 98 4.75 4.82 -26.70
C SER A 98 3.24 4.87 -27.00
N PRO A 99 2.77 4.47 -28.20
CA PRO A 99 1.34 4.38 -28.51
C PRO A 99 0.59 3.44 -27.56
N VAL A 100 1.28 2.47 -26.95
CA VAL A 100 0.72 1.58 -25.92
C VAL A 100 0.35 2.32 -24.63
N CYS A 101 0.93 3.48 -24.36
CA CYS A 101 0.52 4.31 -23.23
C CYS A 101 -0.97 4.71 -23.33
N TRP A 102 -1.49 4.94 -24.54
CA TRP A 102 -2.90 5.24 -24.75
C TRP A 102 -3.81 4.06 -24.40
N LEU A 103 -3.37 2.83 -24.71
CA LEU A 103 -4.10 1.64 -24.27
C LEU A 103 -4.21 1.61 -22.75
N PHE A 104 -3.11 1.89 -22.05
CA PHE A 104 -3.13 2.00 -20.58
C PHE A 104 -4.10 3.07 -20.09
N VAL A 105 -4.12 4.25 -20.70
CA VAL A 105 -5.04 5.35 -20.33
C VAL A 105 -6.50 4.93 -20.49
N VAL A 106 -6.84 4.23 -21.57
CA VAL A 106 -8.21 3.70 -21.78
C VAL A 106 -8.57 2.67 -20.71
N LEU A 107 -7.69 1.70 -20.45
CA LEU A 107 -7.90 0.69 -19.41
C LEU A 107 -8.04 1.32 -18.02
N ALA A 108 -7.23 2.34 -17.73
CA ALA A 108 -7.31 3.10 -16.48
C ALA A 108 -8.65 3.82 -16.36
N GLY A 109 -9.10 4.49 -17.41
CA GLY A 109 -10.41 5.15 -17.44
C GLY A 109 -11.57 4.17 -17.19
N VAL A 110 -11.55 2.99 -17.83
CA VAL A 110 -12.54 1.94 -17.60
C VAL A 110 -12.48 1.41 -16.17
N THR A 111 -11.29 1.19 -15.63
CA THR A 111 -11.13 0.72 -14.23
C THR A 111 -11.68 1.73 -13.23
N ILE A 112 -11.34 3.01 -13.40
CA ILE A 112 -11.85 4.10 -12.56
C ILE A 112 -13.37 4.17 -12.66
N TYR A 113 -13.94 4.14 -13.88
CA TYR A 113 -15.37 4.13 -14.07
C TYR A 113 -16.04 2.95 -13.34
N ARG A 114 -15.50 1.73 -13.46
CA ARG A 114 -16.02 0.55 -12.78
C ARG A 114 -15.94 0.68 -11.25
N LEU A 115 -14.84 1.18 -10.71
CA LEU A 115 -14.68 1.40 -9.27
C LEU A 115 -15.71 2.38 -8.71
N PHE A 116 -16.05 3.42 -9.46
CA PHE A 116 -16.98 4.44 -8.98
C PHE A 116 -18.46 4.14 -9.26
N ARG A 117 -18.79 3.45 -10.35
CA ARG A 117 -20.16 3.24 -10.81
C ARG A 117 -20.61 1.79 -10.94
N GLY A 118 -19.68 0.85 -11.09
CA GLY A 118 -19.99 -0.51 -11.56
C GLY A 118 -20.11 -1.58 -10.48
N TYR A 119 -19.68 -1.33 -9.24
CA TYR A 119 -19.64 -2.37 -8.20
C TYR A 119 -20.27 -1.90 -6.89
N VAL A 120 -21.07 -2.79 -6.29
CA VAL A 120 -21.51 -2.69 -4.90
C VAL A 120 -20.47 -3.47 -4.07
N PRO A 121 -19.72 -2.79 -3.19
CA PRO A 121 -18.74 -3.47 -2.34
C PRO A 121 -19.43 -4.39 -1.34
N ASP A 122 -18.69 -5.39 -0.89
CA ASP A 122 -19.13 -6.23 0.23
C ASP A 122 -18.95 -5.46 1.54
N LEU A 123 -20.05 -5.00 2.10
CA LEU A 123 -20.07 -4.24 3.36
C LEU A 123 -20.09 -5.14 4.59
N GLN A 124 -20.17 -6.46 4.45
CA GLN A 124 -20.14 -7.42 5.56
C GLN A 124 -18.71 -7.74 6.04
N ASP A 125 -17.70 -7.03 5.56
CA ASP A 125 -16.32 -7.16 6.03
C ASP A 125 -16.17 -6.61 7.44
N ALA A 126 -15.49 -7.36 8.31
CA ALA A 126 -15.25 -6.98 9.71
C ALA A 126 -14.58 -5.61 9.86
N VAL A 127 -13.67 -5.24 8.94
CA VAL A 127 -13.00 -3.94 8.98
C VAL A 127 -14.01 -2.82 8.76
N TYR A 128 -15.01 -3.02 7.89
CA TYR A 128 -16.05 -2.03 7.64
C TYR A 128 -16.92 -1.81 8.89
N GLU A 129 -17.36 -2.88 9.53
CA GLU A 129 -18.19 -2.83 10.74
C GLU A 129 -17.43 -2.19 11.91
N ILE A 130 -16.15 -2.53 12.11
CA ILE A 130 -15.32 -1.90 13.15
C ILE A 130 -15.19 -0.39 12.91
N VAL A 131 -15.08 0.06 11.65
CA VAL A 131 -15.00 1.48 11.33
C VAL A 131 -16.32 2.19 11.67
N VAL A 132 -17.48 1.56 11.39
CA VAL A 132 -18.79 2.10 11.83
C VAL A 132 -18.81 2.29 13.34
N GLY A 133 -18.53 1.24 14.11
CA GLY A 133 -18.52 1.29 15.57
C GLY A 133 -17.55 2.34 16.13
N ASN A 134 -16.35 2.46 15.55
CA ASN A 134 -15.37 3.48 15.96
C ASN A 134 -15.88 4.92 15.73
N LEU A 135 -16.59 5.15 14.61
CA LEU A 135 -17.12 6.47 14.29
C LEU A 135 -18.34 6.83 15.16
N GLU A 136 -19.20 5.87 15.45
CA GLU A 136 -20.42 6.06 16.26
C GLU A 136 -20.09 6.25 17.73
N SER A 137 -19.17 5.44 18.28
CA SER A 137 -18.78 5.52 19.68
C SER A 137 -17.74 6.61 19.98
N GLY A 138 -17.02 7.12 18.96
CA GLY A 138 -15.86 8.00 19.16
C GLY A 138 -14.67 7.33 19.83
N SER A 139 -14.70 5.99 19.95
CA SER A 139 -13.70 5.18 20.63
C SER A 139 -13.23 4.03 19.74
N LEU A 140 -11.98 3.58 19.89
CA LEU A 140 -11.43 2.51 19.09
C LEU A 140 -11.80 1.14 19.65
N MET A 141 -12.27 0.26 18.80
CA MET A 141 -12.48 -1.15 19.10
C MET A 141 -13.38 -1.38 20.34
N THR A 142 -14.47 -0.65 20.47
CA THR A 142 -15.39 -0.78 21.61
C THR A 142 -16.52 -1.78 21.37
N GLU A 143 -16.92 -1.97 20.12
CA GLU A 143 -18.01 -2.86 19.73
C GLU A 143 -17.52 -4.08 18.97
N HIS A 144 -18.11 -5.24 19.26
CA HIS A 144 -17.76 -6.47 18.54
C HIS A 144 -18.43 -6.47 17.15
N PRO A 145 -17.65 -6.59 16.04
CA PRO A 145 -18.20 -6.39 14.70
C PRO A 145 -19.27 -7.40 14.28
N PHE A 146 -19.33 -8.57 14.92
CA PHE A 146 -20.23 -9.64 14.51
C PHE A 146 -21.33 -9.96 15.53
N LEU A 147 -21.10 -9.64 16.81
CA LEU A 147 -22.02 -10.06 17.89
C LEU A 147 -22.79 -8.89 18.47
N GLY A 148 -22.39 -7.67 18.19
CA GLY A 148 -22.85 -6.49 18.93
C GLY A 148 -22.41 -6.57 20.41
N GLY A 149 -22.40 -5.45 21.10
CA GLY A 149 -21.98 -5.39 22.49
C GLY A 149 -20.51 -5.05 22.67
N THR A 150 -20.10 -4.82 23.91
CA THR A 150 -18.78 -4.29 24.26
C THR A 150 -17.68 -5.32 24.03
N MET A 151 -16.61 -4.90 23.36
CA MET A 151 -15.45 -5.73 23.08
C MET A 151 -14.59 -6.09 24.30
N GLU A 152 -14.90 -5.56 25.47
CA GLU A 152 -14.02 -5.65 26.64
C GLU A 152 -13.74 -7.08 27.12
N THR A 153 -14.65 -8.01 26.87
CA THR A 153 -14.56 -9.37 27.40
C THR A 153 -14.27 -10.48 26.40
N MET A 154 -14.40 -10.22 25.09
CA MET A 154 -14.37 -11.31 24.08
C MET A 154 -13.53 -11.03 22.84
N MET A 155 -12.76 -9.93 22.80
CA MET A 155 -11.97 -9.64 21.62
C MET A 155 -10.75 -10.53 21.53
N PRO A 156 -10.64 -11.38 20.49
CA PRO A 156 -9.36 -12.02 20.21
C PRO A 156 -8.28 -10.94 20.06
N MET A 157 -7.13 -11.12 20.71
CA MET A 157 -5.99 -10.19 20.70
C MET A 157 -5.62 -9.73 19.29
N ARG A 158 -5.90 -10.55 18.28
CA ARG A 158 -5.70 -10.28 16.87
C ARG A 158 -6.43 -9.02 16.35
N PHE A 159 -7.66 -8.76 16.83
CA PHE A 159 -8.40 -7.57 16.37
C PHE A 159 -7.90 -6.29 17.05
N GLN A 160 -7.36 -6.39 18.26
CA GLN A 160 -6.76 -5.26 18.94
C GLN A 160 -5.46 -4.75 18.26
N ILE A 161 -4.83 -5.59 17.45
CA ILE A 161 -3.59 -5.26 16.73
C ILE A 161 -3.87 -4.75 15.32
N LEU A 162 -5.11 -4.84 14.82
CA LEU A 162 -5.49 -4.39 13.47
C LEU A 162 -5.67 -2.87 13.41
N GLY A 163 -4.59 -2.14 13.17
CA GLY A 163 -4.60 -0.68 13.07
C GLY A 163 -5.29 -0.11 11.83
N LEU A 164 -5.57 -0.94 10.81
CA LEU A 164 -6.16 -0.51 9.54
C LEU A 164 -7.54 0.13 9.72
N SER A 165 -8.41 -0.44 10.56
CA SER A 165 -9.74 0.12 10.85
C SER A 165 -9.65 1.48 11.54
N SER A 166 -8.72 1.65 12.49
CA SER A 166 -8.47 2.92 13.14
C SER A 166 -7.95 3.98 12.18
N LEU A 167 -7.08 3.58 11.24
CA LEU A 167 -6.60 4.48 10.20
C LEU A 167 -7.74 4.97 9.29
N TYR A 168 -8.65 4.07 8.90
CA TYR A 168 -9.83 4.48 8.13
C TYR A 168 -10.73 5.41 8.92
N SER A 169 -11.01 5.13 10.18
CA SER A 169 -11.79 6.00 11.06
C SER A 169 -11.18 7.40 11.16
N ALA A 170 -9.85 7.49 11.33
CA ALA A 170 -9.15 8.78 11.33
C ALA A 170 -9.21 9.50 9.98
N LEU A 171 -9.02 8.79 8.87
CA LEU A 171 -9.11 9.39 7.52
C LEU A 171 -10.52 9.94 7.24
N ILE A 172 -11.57 9.22 7.64
CA ILE A 172 -12.96 9.66 7.51
C ILE A 172 -13.19 10.90 8.36
N THR A 173 -12.77 10.88 9.63
CA THR A 173 -12.91 12.02 10.56
C THR A 173 -12.17 13.27 10.05
N ILE A 174 -10.94 13.12 9.52
CA ILE A 174 -10.15 14.25 9.03
C ILE A 174 -10.70 14.79 7.69
N SER A 175 -11.08 13.89 6.78
CA SER A 175 -11.56 14.28 5.44
C SER A 175 -12.99 14.76 5.42
N GLN A 176 -13.78 14.43 6.45
CA GLN A 176 -15.24 14.66 6.52
C GLN A 176 -15.99 14.04 5.33
N GLN A 177 -15.43 13.02 4.70
CA GLN A 177 -16.06 12.26 3.65
C GLN A 177 -16.84 11.08 4.24
N SER A 178 -17.82 10.57 3.47
CA SER A 178 -18.53 9.37 3.89
C SER A 178 -17.58 8.16 3.95
N GLN A 179 -17.84 7.27 4.90
CA GLN A 179 -17.13 5.99 5.05
C GLN A 179 -17.12 5.21 3.71
N TYR A 180 -18.28 5.14 3.05
CA TYR A 180 -18.40 4.50 1.75
C TYR A 180 -17.44 5.10 0.71
N MET A 181 -17.34 6.43 0.65
CA MET A 181 -16.46 7.10 -0.31
C MET A 181 -14.99 6.79 -0.05
N ILE A 182 -14.56 6.83 1.21
CA ILE A 182 -13.17 6.53 1.58
C ILE A 182 -12.86 5.06 1.33
N MET A 183 -13.61 4.15 1.97
CA MET A 183 -13.26 2.72 1.97
C MET A 183 -13.58 2.04 0.64
N CYS A 184 -14.72 2.34 0.04
CA CYS A 184 -15.19 1.59 -1.14
C CYS A 184 -14.81 2.23 -2.47
N LYS A 185 -14.28 3.46 -2.48
CA LYS A 185 -13.90 4.15 -3.72
C LYS A 185 -12.44 4.61 -3.71
N ILE A 186 -12.04 5.43 -2.73
CA ILE A 186 -10.71 6.04 -2.70
C ILE A 186 -9.64 5.01 -2.39
N VAL A 187 -9.84 4.18 -1.37
CA VAL A 187 -8.86 3.15 -0.98
C VAL A 187 -8.64 2.11 -2.08
N PRO A 188 -9.68 1.49 -2.70
CA PRO A 188 -9.48 0.57 -3.81
C PRO A 188 -8.77 1.20 -5.01
N LEU A 189 -9.04 2.47 -5.32
CA LEU A 189 -8.31 3.21 -6.35
C LEU A 189 -6.83 3.32 -5.99
N GLY A 190 -6.52 3.65 -4.74
CA GLY A 190 -5.14 3.69 -4.23
C GLY A 190 -4.46 2.33 -4.33
N VAL A 191 -5.12 1.27 -3.89
CA VAL A 191 -4.62 -0.12 -3.97
C VAL A 191 -4.30 -0.51 -5.41
N TRP A 192 -5.20 -0.20 -6.34
CA TRP A 192 -4.97 -0.45 -7.75
C TRP A 192 -3.75 0.31 -8.29
N LEU A 193 -3.64 1.61 -8.00
CA LEU A 193 -2.50 2.43 -8.44
C LEU A 193 -1.17 1.91 -7.86
N PHE A 194 -1.11 1.63 -6.56
CA PHE A 194 0.09 1.10 -5.93
C PHE A 194 0.46 -0.30 -6.42
N SER A 195 -0.53 -1.12 -6.74
CA SER A 195 -0.31 -2.42 -7.39
C SER A 195 0.34 -2.24 -8.77
N LEU A 196 -0.17 -1.35 -9.61
CA LEU A 196 0.43 -1.06 -10.93
C LEU A 196 1.85 -0.49 -10.82
N LEU A 197 2.14 0.33 -9.79
CA LEU A 197 3.49 0.79 -9.53
C LEU A 197 4.45 -0.36 -9.19
N ASN A 198 4.01 -1.37 -8.42
CA ASN A 198 4.79 -2.59 -8.19
C ASN A 198 5.09 -3.32 -9.51
N TYR A 199 4.07 -3.52 -10.34
CA TYR A 199 4.26 -4.19 -11.64
C TYR A 199 5.13 -3.38 -12.60
N TRP A 200 5.13 -2.06 -12.50
CA TRP A 200 6.10 -1.23 -13.22
C TRP A 200 7.54 -1.52 -12.79
N LEU A 201 7.80 -1.73 -11.48
CA LEU A 201 9.13 -2.13 -11.00
C LEU A 201 9.57 -3.48 -11.57
N PHE A 202 8.66 -4.45 -11.68
CA PHE A 202 8.94 -5.73 -12.34
C PHE A 202 9.21 -5.54 -13.83
N ALA A 203 8.37 -4.76 -14.52
CA ALA A 203 8.58 -4.44 -15.94
C ALA A 203 9.95 -3.79 -16.18
N ASP A 204 10.36 -2.87 -15.30
CA ASP A 204 11.67 -2.22 -15.39
C ASP A 204 12.82 -3.21 -15.16
N ALA A 205 12.66 -4.15 -14.24
CA ALA A 205 13.66 -5.19 -13.97
C ALA A 205 13.80 -6.21 -15.12
N ILE A 206 12.68 -6.51 -15.81
CA ILE A 206 12.64 -7.53 -16.87
C ILE A 206 13.04 -6.94 -18.24
N PHE A 207 12.51 -5.76 -18.59
CA PHE A 207 12.63 -5.18 -19.94
C PHE A 207 13.67 -4.06 -20.05
N GLY A 208 14.33 -3.69 -18.94
CA GLY A 208 15.41 -2.70 -18.93
C GLY A 208 14.97 -1.34 -19.49
N GLU A 209 15.53 -0.93 -20.63
CA GLU A 209 15.23 0.38 -21.26
C GLU A 209 14.06 0.37 -22.24
N ASP A 210 13.48 -0.80 -22.56
CA ASP A 210 12.39 -0.94 -23.52
C ASP A 210 11.05 -0.47 -22.94
N ASN A 211 10.79 0.82 -23.06
CA ASN A 211 9.57 1.44 -22.54
C ASN A 211 8.28 0.91 -23.19
N HIS A 212 8.34 0.46 -24.46
CA HIS A 212 7.19 -0.10 -25.14
C HIS A 212 6.72 -1.40 -24.46
N LYS A 213 7.64 -2.31 -24.15
CA LYS A 213 7.34 -3.56 -23.44
C LYS A 213 6.90 -3.32 -22.00
N LYS A 214 7.46 -2.31 -21.31
CA LYS A 214 7.01 -1.93 -19.97
C LYS A 214 5.54 -1.50 -19.97
N TRP A 215 5.16 -0.60 -20.88
CA TRP A 215 3.77 -0.15 -20.99
C TRP A 215 2.84 -1.28 -21.38
N LEU A 216 3.26 -2.15 -22.30
CA LEU A 216 2.48 -3.32 -22.68
C LEU A 216 2.24 -4.25 -21.50
N PHE A 217 3.27 -4.54 -20.71
CA PHE A 217 3.17 -5.38 -19.51
C PHE A 217 2.22 -4.80 -18.48
N VAL A 218 2.35 -3.52 -18.13
CA VAL A 218 1.48 -2.85 -17.15
C VAL A 218 0.04 -2.74 -17.67
N SER A 219 -0.15 -2.49 -18.96
CA SER A 219 -1.48 -2.51 -19.60
C SER A 219 -2.10 -3.89 -19.53
N PHE A 220 -1.33 -4.95 -19.75
CA PHE A 220 -1.81 -6.33 -19.61
C PHE A 220 -2.23 -6.65 -18.19
N VAL A 221 -1.47 -6.21 -17.19
CA VAL A 221 -1.87 -6.36 -15.77
C VAL A 221 -3.15 -5.59 -15.48
N ALA A 222 -3.28 -4.34 -15.94
CA ALA A 222 -4.52 -3.55 -15.78
C ALA A 222 -5.72 -4.25 -16.45
N PHE A 223 -5.51 -4.85 -17.62
CA PHE A 223 -6.52 -5.65 -18.31
C PHE A 223 -6.93 -6.89 -17.51
N ILE A 224 -5.97 -7.61 -16.91
CA ILE A 224 -6.27 -8.76 -16.02
C ILE A 224 -7.18 -8.33 -14.87
N TYR A 225 -6.92 -7.19 -14.22
CA TYR A 225 -7.82 -6.68 -13.18
C TYR A 225 -9.24 -6.47 -13.68
N LEU A 226 -9.39 -5.95 -14.90
CA LEU A 226 -10.70 -5.69 -15.48
C LEU A 226 -11.47 -6.97 -15.80
N ILE A 227 -10.86 -7.95 -16.46
CA ILE A 227 -11.54 -9.18 -16.89
C ILE A 227 -11.84 -10.11 -15.70
N THR A 228 -11.00 -10.09 -14.68
CA THR A 228 -11.17 -10.93 -13.47
C THR A 228 -12.10 -10.30 -12.44
N GLY A 229 -12.62 -9.10 -12.70
CA GLY A 229 -13.49 -8.38 -11.77
C GLY A 229 -14.81 -9.07 -11.44
N ASN A 230 -15.27 -10.00 -12.25
CA ASN A 230 -16.50 -10.77 -12.05
C ASN A 230 -16.26 -12.22 -11.59
N SER A 231 -15.00 -12.62 -11.41
CA SER A 231 -14.63 -13.99 -11.09
C SER A 231 -14.16 -14.08 -9.64
N GLU A 232 -14.92 -14.75 -8.80
CA GLU A 232 -14.64 -14.89 -7.38
C GLU A 232 -13.23 -15.43 -7.10
N GLY A 233 -12.59 -14.91 -6.06
CA GLY A 233 -11.24 -15.28 -5.65
C GLY A 233 -10.10 -14.68 -6.49
N LEU A 234 -10.38 -14.09 -7.65
CA LEU A 234 -9.36 -13.49 -8.51
C LEU A 234 -9.01 -12.04 -8.12
N PRO A 235 -7.83 -11.52 -8.53
CA PRO A 235 -7.35 -10.22 -8.10
C PRO A 235 -8.29 -9.05 -8.39
N GLY A 236 -8.91 -9.03 -9.58
CA GLY A 236 -9.86 -7.98 -9.96
C GLY A 236 -11.13 -8.01 -9.11
N TYR A 237 -11.68 -9.21 -8.84
CA TYR A 237 -12.84 -9.37 -7.98
C TYR A 237 -12.58 -8.81 -6.59
N ARG A 238 -11.47 -9.20 -5.97
CA ARG A 238 -11.09 -8.70 -4.65
C ARG A 238 -10.88 -7.18 -4.65
N LEU A 239 -10.24 -6.64 -5.69
CA LEU A 239 -10.04 -5.20 -5.82
C LEU A 239 -11.36 -4.43 -5.85
N PHE A 240 -12.34 -4.90 -6.62
CA PHE A 240 -13.61 -4.18 -6.81
C PHE A 240 -14.58 -4.35 -5.64
N LEU A 241 -14.64 -5.53 -5.04
CA LEU A 241 -15.57 -5.83 -3.94
C LEU A 241 -15.03 -5.47 -2.56
N ALA A 242 -13.79 -5.80 -2.29
CA ALA A 242 -13.15 -5.68 -0.99
C ALA A 242 -11.76 -5.02 -1.06
N GLY A 243 -11.59 -4.03 -1.95
CA GLY A 243 -10.31 -3.36 -2.13
C GLY A 243 -9.79 -2.62 -0.90
N PHE A 244 -10.67 -2.37 0.07
CA PHE A 244 -10.33 -1.79 1.37
C PHE A 244 -9.87 -2.83 2.41
N SER A 245 -10.09 -4.12 2.15
CA SER A 245 -9.69 -5.16 3.10
C SER A 245 -8.16 -5.29 3.19
N GLY A 246 -7.67 -5.57 4.39
CA GLY A 246 -6.23 -5.77 4.62
C GLY A 246 -5.65 -6.92 3.81
N GLU A 247 -6.43 -7.99 3.57
CA GLU A 247 -6.02 -9.12 2.73
C GLU A 247 -5.80 -8.71 1.27
N THR A 248 -6.67 -7.86 0.73
CA THR A 248 -6.54 -7.35 -0.63
C THR A 248 -5.32 -6.44 -0.76
N ILE A 249 -5.10 -5.52 0.19
CA ILE A 249 -3.93 -4.63 0.21
C ILE A 249 -2.65 -5.47 0.32
N ARG A 250 -2.61 -6.46 1.21
CA ARG A 250 -1.49 -7.39 1.34
C ARG A 250 -1.20 -8.11 0.03
N GLY A 251 -2.22 -8.75 -0.55
CA GLY A 251 -2.06 -9.58 -1.75
C GLY A 251 -1.68 -8.80 -3.00
N LEU A 252 -2.28 -7.64 -3.21
CA LEU A 252 -2.09 -6.85 -4.44
C LEU A 252 -0.93 -5.87 -4.37
N VAL A 253 -0.55 -5.40 -3.17
CA VAL A 253 0.47 -4.34 -3.04
C VAL A 253 1.65 -4.78 -2.20
N LEU A 254 1.43 -5.28 -0.98
CA LEU A 254 2.53 -5.56 -0.04
C LEU A 254 3.36 -6.77 -0.45
N MET A 255 2.74 -7.89 -0.84
CA MET A 255 3.45 -9.10 -1.26
C MET A 255 4.28 -8.89 -2.53
N PRO A 256 3.75 -8.30 -3.63
CA PRO A 256 4.57 -7.97 -4.79
C PRO A 256 5.74 -7.04 -4.45
N TYR A 257 5.51 -6.02 -3.61
CA TYR A 257 6.58 -5.15 -3.13
C TYR A 257 7.65 -5.93 -2.37
N THR A 258 7.26 -6.79 -1.42
CA THR A 258 8.17 -7.63 -0.63
C THR A 258 9.00 -8.52 -1.53
N PHE A 259 8.37 -9.18 -2.49
CA PHE A 259 9.07 -10.00 -3.49
C PHE A 259 10.14 -9.18 -4.22
N TYR A 260 9.76 -8.01 -4.74
CA TYR A 260 10.66 -7.15 -5.48
C TYR A 260 11.87 -6.68 -4.67
N VAL A 261 11.66 -6.19 -3.43
CA VAL A 261 12.76 -5.69 -2.59
C VAL A 261 13.68 -6.81 -2.12
N CYS A 262 13.16 -8.01 -1.84
CA CYS A 262 13.95 -9.20 -1.55
C CYS A 262 14.78 -9.62 -2.75
N TRP A 263 14.19 -9.65 -3.95
CA TRP A 263 14.92 -9.94 -5.20
C TRP A 263 16.09 -8.98 -5.41
N GLN A 264 15.90 -7.69 -5.08
CA GLN A 264 16.93 -6.65 -5.12
C GLN A 264 17.89 -6.67 -3.91
N ARG A 265 17.79 -7.66 -3.02
CA ARG A 265 18.59 -7.79 -1.77
C ARG A 265 18.46 -6.60 -0.81
N LYS A 266 17.35 -5.88 -0.84
CA LYS A 266 17.04 -4.74 0.04
C LYS A 266 16.35 -5.22 1.32
N TRP A 267 17.04 -6.00 2.13
CA TRP A 267 16.48 -6.71 3.29
C TRP A 267 15.83 -5.82 4.34
N LEU A 268 16.36 -4.60 4.55
CA LEU A 268 15.75 -3.64 5.48
C LEU A 268 14.33 -3.28 5.07
N LEU A 269 14.08 -3.10 3.77
CA LEU A 269 12.74 -2.80 3.26
C LEU A 269 11.80 -4.01 3.38
N ALA A 270 12.32 -5.22 3.29
CA ALA A 270 11.55 -6.43 3.54
C ALA A 270 11.11 -6.54 5.02
N ILE A 271 11.98 -6.17 5.97
CA ILE A 271 11.64 -6.12 7.40
C ILE A 271 10.50 -5.13 7.65
N ILE A 272 10.52 -3.94 7.04
CA ILE A 272 9.43 -2.97 7.13
C ILE A 272 8.14 -3.59 6.59
N ALA A 273 8.18 -4.29 5.45
CA ALA A 273 7.00 -4.94 4.89
C ALA A 273 6.43 -6.02 5.80
N ILE A 274 7.28 -6.83 6.45
CA ILE A 274 6.84 -7.86 7.42
C ILE A 274 6.14 -7.20 8.62
N PHE A 275 6.69 -6.11 9.14
CA PHE A 275 6.07 -5.38 10.26
C PHE A 275 4.71 -4.81 9.87
N VAL A 276 4.60 -4.20 8.69
CA VAL A 276 3.35 -3.59 8.20
C VAL A 276 2.30 -4.65 7.86
N GLU A 277 2.69 -5.89 7.53
CA GLU A 277 1.73 -6.97 7.32
C GLU A 277 0.85 -7.18 8.56
N ALA A 278 1.39 -7.06 9.76
CA ALA A 278 0.64 -7.19 11.01
C ALA A 278 -0.44 -6.11 11.16
N CYS A 279 -0.18 -4.88 10.67
CA CYS A 279 -1.17 -3.81 10.62
C CYS A 279 -2.37 -4.12 9.71
N LEU A 280 -2.09 -4.75 8.57
CA LEU A 280 -3.12 -5.03 7.56
C LEU A 280 -3.94 -6.28 7.88
N VAL A 281 -3.27 -7.35 8.30
CA VAL A 281 -3.91 -8.65 8.48
C VAL A 281 -3.29 -9.40 9.65
N TRP A 282 -4.10 -9.60 10.69
CA TRP A 282 -3.73 -10.44 11.81
C TRP A 282 -4.70 -11.62 11.91
N THR A 283 -4.52 -12.64 11.07
CA THR A 283 -5.30 -13.87 11.15
C THR A 283 -4.41 -15.05 11.49
N THR A 284 -4.98 -16.08 12.11
CA THR A 284 -4.28 -17.33 12.44
C THR A 284 -3.64 -17.99 11.20
N TYR A 285 -4.17 -17.71 10.02
CA TYR A 285 -3.71 -18.26 8.74
C TYR A 285 -2.98 -17.25 7.86
N GLY A 286 -2.92 -15.98 8.24
CA GLY A 286 -2.47 -14.89 7.37
C GLY A 286 -1.17 -14.20 7.77
N ILE A 287 -0.68 -14.49 8.99
CA ILE A 287 0.55 -13.84 9.48
C ILE A 287 1.75 -14.47 8.83
N GLY A 288 2.65 -13.62 8.37
CA GLY A 288 3.97 -14.06 7.93
C GLY A 288 4.08 -14.44 6.45
N TYR A 289 3.09 -14.08 5.60
CA TYR A 289 3.27 -14.28 4.16
C TYR A 289 4.45 -13.48 3.62
N CYS A 290 4.64 -12.24 4.08
CA CYS A 290 5.80 -11.45 3.70
C CYS A 290 7.10 -12.05 4.26
N ALA A 291 7.07 -12.61 5.48
CA ALA A 291 8.19 -13.34 6.06
C ALA A 291 8.48 -14.62 5.25
N LEU A 292 7.45 -15.39 4.88
CA LEU A 292 7.59 -16.59 4.05
C LEU A 292 8.22 -16.25 2.70
N VAL A 293 7.70 -15.24 2.00
CA VAL A 293 8.27 -14.76 0.72
C VAL A 293 9.74 -14.36 0.89
N THR A 294 10.06 -13.64 1.97
CA THR A 294 11.43 -13.21 2.28
C THR A 294 12.34 -14.42 2.46
N LEU A 295 11.92 -15.41 3.26
CA LEU A 295 12.71 -16.64 3.51
C LEU A 295 12.90 -17.48 2.24
N CYS A 296 11.84 -17.63 1.43
CA CYS A 296 11.94 -18.36 0.16
C CYS A 296 12.95 -17.72 -0.79
N ILE A 297 12.89 -16.39 -0.99
CA ILE A 297 13.81 -15.69 -1.88
C ILE A 297 15.23 -15.74 -1.34
N PHE A 298 15.39 -15.56 -0.03
CA PHE A 298 16.71 -15.69 0.62
C PHE A 298 17.32 -17.06 0.40
N GLY A 299 16.54 -18.14 0.59
CA GLY A 299 16.96 -19.51 0.33
C GLY A 299 17.38 -19.74 -1.13
N VAL A 300 16.57 -19.25 -2.08
CA VAL A 300 16.89 -19.32 -3.52
C VAL A 300 18.20 -18.59 -3.83
N GLN A 301 18.39 -17.39 -3.31
CA GLN A 301 19.63 -16.61 -3.54
C GLN A 301 20.85 -17.30 -2.93
N LEU A 302 20.73 -17.90 -1.74
CA LEU A 302 21.82 -18.69 -1.16
C LEU A 302 22.23 -19.88 -2.03
N LEU A 303 21.25 -20.56 -2.63
CA LEU A 303 21.52 -21.68 -3.54
C LEU A 303 22.26 -21.22 -4.81
N PHE A 304 21.85 -20.10 -5.39
CA PHE A 304 22.52 -19.52 -6.56
C PHE A 304 23.95 -19.05 -6.22
N ASP A 305 24.14 -18.37 -5.10
CA ASP A 305 25.47 -17.88 -4.67
C ASP A 305 26.43 -19.06 -4.39
N ARG A 306 25.93 -20.16 -3.83
CA ARG A 306 26.75 -21.39 -3.64
C ARG A 306 27.15 -22.01 -4.98
N ARG A 307 26.21 -22.15 -5.91
CA ARG A 307 26.53 -22.71 -7.25
C ARG A 307 27.53 -21.85 -8.00
N ALA A 308 27.42 -20.54 -7.95
CA ALA A 308 28.37 -19.63 -8.58
C ALA A 308 29.79 -19.79 -8.00
N LYS A 309 29.92 -20.01 -6.68
CA LYS A 309 31.21 -20.25 -6.02
C LYS A 309 31.84 -21.61 -6.36
N HIS A 310 31.04 -22.61 -6.71
CA HIS A 310 31.56 -23.94 -7.10
C HIS A 310 31.90 -24.02 -8.60
N ALA A 311 31.43 -23.06 -9.40
CA ALA A 311 31.66 -22.97 -10.84
C ALA A 311 32.86 -22.05 -11.19
N ALA A 312 33.32 -21.22 -10.24
CA ALA A 312 34.49 -20.36 -10.36
C ALA A 312 35.73 -21.06 -9.72
#